data_93c0937fd927464c278ce26aa50d2897
#
_entry.id   93c0937fd927464c278ce26aa50d2897
#
_cell.length_a   1.000
_cell.length_b   1.000
_cell.length_c   1.000
_cell.angle_alpha   90.00
_cell.angle_beta   90.00
_cell.angle_gamma   90.00
#
_symmetry.space_group_name_H-M   'P 1'
#
loop_
_entity.id
_entity.type
_entity.pdbx_description
1 polymer ?
#
loop_
_entity_poly.entity_id
_entity_poly.type
_entity_poly.pdbx_seq_one_letter_code
_entity_poly.pdbx_strand_id
1 'polypeptide(L)'
;MFFSALFVSCDSDDDDQLVEVVAPATYEFLREGVSTVSFSGQTTRLNQADAIFNALNSKADDGSGATKFYTEAQIDAMFADGSGIMNAALNGTGKKIRSKTSAGCAAGNSATQAQFDDQIADFVANVVPAWTADASSGVPGKLTDATRSIHVNGMGHEIDQTFIKGLIGGMCLDQIVNNYIQPCQMDSGTRRDDNTNGILSSGKNYTDMEHKWDEAFGYLYGQVDNAKTTDLSTNLSSTGTTLFKYLTKIEGSNDPGIAKRIFDAFKLGRAAIVAGAYDVRDAQANILKIQLSKVIGYKSVDYLEGYMSKMSAGNTADAFHALSEGYGFIMSLQFTNDGNDAPYFTKAEVDAMLSKLSNFWTVNNSDLTSMVSQIKSKMSI
;
A
#
# COMPACT_ATOMS: atom_id res chain seq x y z
N MET A 1 9.86 32.55 -8.16
CA MET A 1 10.59 31.35 -7.69
C MET A 1 11.02 31.63 -6.26
N PHE A 2 10.23 31.22 -5.26
CA PHE A 2 10.59 31.40 -3.85
C PHE A 2 10.99 30.06 -3.28
N PHE A 3 12.27 29.91 -2.95
CA PHE A 3 12.79 28.82 -2.15
C PHE A 3 12.40 29.06 -0.70
N SER A 4 11.66 28.16 -0.07
CA SER A 4 11.41 28.21 1.36
C SER A 4 12.50 27.43 2.09
N ALA A 5 13.48 28.13 2.62
CA ALA A 5 14.43 27.60 3.58
C ALA A 5 13.79 27.65 4.97
N LEU A 6 13.64 26.52 5.64
CA LEU A 6 13.27 26.45 7.07
C LEU A 6 14.53 26.48 7.88
N PHE A 7 14.74 27.57 8.61
CA PHE A 7 15.77 27.69 9.64
C PHE A 7 15.20 27.22 10.97
N VAL A 8 15.84 26.27 11.60
CA VAL A 8 15.68 25.98 13.06
C VAL A 8 16.95 26.41 13.74
N SER A 9 16.90 27.48 14.51
CA SER A 9 17.99 27.94 15.38
C SER A 9 17.82 27.30 16.74
N CYS A 10 18.84 26.58 17.23
CA CYS A 10 19.08 26.33 18.64
C CYS A 10 20.47 26.81 18.97
N ASP A 11 20.55 27.80 19.89
CA ASP A 11 21.77 28.33 20.48
C ASP A 11 22.45 27.26 21.34
N SER A 12 23.63 26.84 20.95
CA SER A 12 24.75 26.41 21.81
C SER A 12 26.03 26.46 20.97
N ASP A 13 27.06 27.13 21.52
CA ASP A 13 28.35 27.38 20.92
C ASP A 13 29.13 26.07 20.64
N ASP A 14 28.81 25.43 19.55
CA ASP A 14 29.67 24.53 18.78
C ASP A 14 29.36 24.83 17.30
N ASP A 15 30.43 25.10 16.51
CA ASP A 15 30.38 25.39 15.08
C ASP A 15 29.89 24.16 14.27
N ASP A 16 28.70 23.65 14.54
CA ASP A 16 28.00 22.71 13.69
C ASP A 16 27.47 23.47 12.46
N GLN A 17 28.28 23.50 11.42
CA GLN A 17 27.82 23.97 10.12
C GLN A 17 26.59 23.13 9.72
N LEU A 18 25.40 23.75 9.77
CA LEU A 18 24.18 23.15 9.29
C LEU A 18 24.41 22.70 7.84
N VAL A 19 24.45 21.39 7.61
CA VAL A 19 24.58 20.84 6.26
C VAL A 19 23.30 21.16 5.50
N GLU A 20 23.38 22.11 4.54
CA GLU A 20 22.27 22.40 3.66
C GLU A 20 21.99 21.19 2.77
N VAL A 21 20.86 20.50 2.99
CA VAL A 21 20.46 19.35 2.19
C VAL A 21 19.61 19.81 1.02
N VAL A 22 20.12 19.63 -0.20
CA VAL A 22 19.40 19.97 -1.43
C VAL A 22 18.89 18.69 -2.09
N ALA A 23 17.58 18.60 -2.25
CA ALA A 23 16.95 17.49 -2.98
C ALA A 23 17.09 17.67 -4.49
N PRO A 24 17.36 16.59 -5.27
CA PRO A 24 17.34 16.65 -6.73
C PRO A 24 15.93 16.90 -7.28
N ALA A 25 15.82 17.28 -8.56
CA ALA A 25 14.52 17.48 -9.21
C ALA A 25 13.70 16.19 -9.32
N THR A 26 14.36 15.07 -9.56
CA THR A 26 13.79 13.72 -9.66
C THR A 26 14.41 12.81 -8.61
N TYR A 27 13.97 11.55 -8.52
CA TYR A 27 14.53 10.57 -7.57
C TYR A 27 15.82 9.92 -8.14
N GLU A 28 16.67 10.71 -8.75
CA GLU A 28 17.92 10.25 -9.34
C GLU A 28 19.11 10.58 -8.42
N PHE A 29 19.77 9.52 -7.95
CA PHE A 29 20.96 9.61 -7.11
C PHE A 29 22.07 8.82 -7.77
N LEU A 30 23.21 9.47 -8.03
CA LEU A 30 24.34 8.91 -8.75
C LEU A 30 25.57 8.86 -7.87
N ARG A 31 26.38 7.81 -8.02
CA ARG A 31 27.75 7.68 -7.51
C ARG A 31 28.62 7.29 -8.68
N GLU A 32 29.64 8.11 -8.98
CA GLU A 32 30.53 7.93 -10.14
C GLU A 32 29.76 7.78 -11.48
N GLY A 33 28.67 8.53 -11.64
CA GLY A 33 27.83 8.51 -12.84
C GLY A 33 26.86 7.32 -12.95
N VAL A 34 26.86 6.41 -11.96
CA VAL A 34 25.98 5.24 -11.94
C VAL A 34 24.87 5.41 -10.88
N SER A 35 23.63 5.06 -11.23
CA SER A 35 22.50 5.15 -10.29
C SER A 35 22.73 4.28 -9.06
N THR A 36 22.55 4.87 -7.88
CA THR A 36 22.57 4.16 -6.59
C THR A 36 21.20 3.67 -6.17
N VAL A 37 20.13 4.08 -6.88
CA VAL A 37 18.74 3.76 -6.52
C VAL A 37 18.40 2.32 -6.92
N SER A 38 17.87 1.53 -5.98
CA SER A 38 17.57 0.12 -6.19
C SER A 38 16.32 -0.33 -5.45
N PHE A 39 15.25 -0.73 -6.20
CA PHE A 39 13.97 -1.21 -5.64
C PHE A 39 13.30 -2.31 -6.48
N SER A 40 14.05 -3.06 -7.29
CA SER A 40 13.50 -4.08 -8.20
C SER A 40 12.69 -5.17 -7.47
N GLY A 41 13.05 -5.48 -6.23
CA GLY A 41 12.31 -6.44 -5.42
C GLY A 41 10.90 -5.98 -5.04
N GLN A 42 10.70 -4.68 -4.88
CA GLN A 42 9.40 -4.07 -4.61
C GLN A 42 8.54 -4.08 -5.88
N THR A 43 9.11 -3.68 -7.02
CA THR A 43 8.46 -3.81 -8.34
C THR A 43 7.95 -5.23 -8.58
N THR A 44 8.79 -6.23 -8.29
CA THR A 44 8.39 -7.65 -8.43
C THR A 44 7.18 -7.97 -7.57
N ARG A 45 7.15 -7.57 -6.27
CA ARG A 45 6.02 -7.86 -5.38
C ARG A 45 4.75 -7.12 -5.78
N LEU A 46 4.85 -5.88 -6.26
CA LEU A 46 3.69 -5.14 -6.75
C LEU A 46 3.08 -5.83 -7.98
N ASN A 47 3.91 -6.32 -8.92
CA ASN A 47 3.45 -7.08 -10.08
C ASN A 47 2.90 -8.47 -9.69
N GLN A 48 3.46 -9.11 -8.66
CA GLN A 48 2.88 -10.34 -8.09
C GLN A 48 1.50 -10.08 -7.47
N ALA A 49 1.30 -8.93 -6.80
CA ALA A 49 0.00 -8.54 -6.24
C ALA A 49 -1.06 -8.35 -7.33
N ASP A 50 -0.71 -7.70 -8.46
CA ASP A 50 -1.60 -7.60 -9.62
C ASP A 50 -1.95 -8.99 -10.21
N ALA A 51 -1.00 -9.92 -10.22
CA ALA A 51 -1.26 -11.28 -10.70
C ALA A 51 -2.24 -12.03 -9.78
N ILE A 52 -2.14 -11.89 -8.46
CA ILE A 52 -3.09 -12.47 -7.51
C ILE A 52 -4.46 -11.82 -7.64
N PHE A 53 -4.52 -10.49 -7.77
CA PHE A 53 -5.78 -9.77 -8.02
C PHE A 53 -6.50 -10.35 -9.25
N ASN A 54 -5.77 -10.57 -10.36
CA ASN A 54 -6.33 -11.18 -11.57
C ASN A 54 -6.77 -12.63 -11.33
N ALA A 55 -6.03 -13.41 -10.55
CA ALA A 55 -6.39 -14.79 -10.22
C ALA A 55 -7.67 -14.90 -9.38
N LEU A 56 -7.97 -13.88 -8.56
CA LEU A 56 -9.16 -13.79 -7.73
C LEU A 56 -10.40 -13.24 -8.45
N ASN A 57 -10.29 -12.83 -9.72
CA ASN A 57 -11.44 -12.25 -10.44
C ASN A 57 -11.68 -12.82 -11.84
N SER A 58 -10.84 -13.72 -12.32
CA SER A 58 -10.97 -14.24 -13.69
C SER A 58 -10.45 -15.66 -13.86
N LYS A 59 -10.93 -16.31 -14.91
CA LYS A 59 -10.35 -17.54 -15.40
C LYS A 59 -9.08 -17.23 -16.18
N ALA A 60 -8.07 -18.08 -16.06
CA ALA A 60 -6.84 -18.01 -16.84
C ALA A 60 -6.67 -19.26 -17.71
N ASP A 61 -5.97 -19.12 -18.84
CA ASP A 61 -5.49 -20.25 -19.60
C ASP A 61 -4.34 -20.91 -18.82
N ASP A 62 -4.52 -22.18 -18.46
CA ASP A 62 -3.53 -22.99 -17.74
C ASP A 62 -2.45 -23.58 -18.66
N GLY A 63 -2.39 -23.14 -19.92
CA GLY A 63 -1.49 -23.67 -20.95
C GLY A 63 -2.01 -24.91 -21.66
N SER A 64 -3.20 -25.42 -21.30
CA SER A 64 -3.85 -26.54 -21.97
C SER A 64 -4.84 -26.12 -23.07
N GLY A 65 -5.00 -24.82 -23.28
CA GLY A 65 -6.02 -24.22 -24.16
C GLY A 65 -7.42 -24.15 -23.53
N ALA A 66 -7.56 -24.51 -22.25
CA ALA A 66 -8.79 -24.37 -21.50
C ALA A 66 -8.65 -23.26 -20.47
N THR A 67 -9.64 -22.35 -20.38
CA THR A 67 -9.68 -21.35 -19.31
C THR A 67 -10.30 -21.95 -18.05
N LYS A 68 -9.56 -21.92 -16.95
CA LYS A 68 -9.98 -22.42 -15.64
C LYS A 68 -9.68 -21.39 -14.56
N PHE A 69 -10.39 -21.48 -13.43
CA PHE A 69 -9.96 -20.80 -12.22
C PHE A 69 -8.73 -21.48 -11.65
N TYR A 70 -7.88 -20.70 -11.00
CA TYR A 70 -6.82 -21.22 -10.16
C TYR A 70 -7.41 -21.99 -8.98
N THR A 71 -6.73 -23.05 -8.56
CA THR A 71 -7.01 -23.73 -7.30
C THR A 71 -6.51 -22.90 -6.12
N GLU A 72 -7.02 -23.16 -4.92
CA GLU A 72 -6.55 -22.53 -3.69
C GLU A 72 -5.02 -22.69 -3.54
N ALA A 73 -4.49 -23.91 -3.66
CA ALA A 73 -3.05 -24.16 -3.57
C ALA A 73 -2.21 -23.37 -4.60
N GLN A 74 -2.75 -23.06 -5.77
CA GLN A 74 -2.05 -22.23 -6.77
C GLN A 74 -2.02 -20.76 -6.34
N ILE A 75 -3.14 -20.22 -5.84
CA ILE A 75 -3.19 -18.82 -5.38
C ILE A 75 -2.36 -18.66 -4.09
N ASP A 76 -2.41 -19.64 -3.18
CA ASP A 76 -1.54 -19.68 -2.00
C ASP A 76 -0.06 -19.67 -2.37
N ALA A 77 0.33 -20.46 -3.36
CA ALA A 77 1.70 -20.47 -3.85
C ALA A 77 2.13 -19.12 -4.46
N MET A 78 1.22 -18.41 -5.15
CA MET A 78 1.48 -17.03 -5.61
C MET A 78 1.71 -16.09 -4.44
N PHE A 79 0.88 -16.16 -3.40
CA PHE A 79 0.93 -15.27 -2.24
C PHE A 79 2.07 -15.58 -1.28
N ALA A 80 2.22 -16.87 -0.88
CA ALA A 80 3.19 -17.31 0.11
C ALA A 80 4.59 -17.55 -0.45
N ASP A 81 4.71 -18.03 -1.69
CA ASP A 81 5.97 -18.50 -2.25
C ASP A 81 6.47 -17.66 -3.45
N GLY A 82 5.62 -16.83 -4.04
CA GLY A 82 5.92 -16.09 -5.26
C GLY A 82 6.17 -17.02 -6.45
N SER A 83 5.35 -18.07 -6.57
CA SER A 83 5.44 -19.13 -7.60
C SER A 83 4.08 -19.42 -8.22
N GLY A 84 4.05 -20.13 -9.33
CA GLY A 84 2.80 -20.48 -10.02
C GLY A 84 2.15 -19.32 -10.77
N ILE A 85 2.82 -18.18 -10.92
CA ILE A 85 2.32 -17.00 -11.63
C ILE A 85 2.52 -17.21 -13.15
N MET A 86 1.47 -16.89 -13.94
CA MET A 86 1.54 -17.05 -15.41
C MET A 86 2.71 -16.29 -16.05
N ASN A 87 2.99 -15.07 -15.59
CA ASN A 87 4.19 -14.35 -15.99
C ASN A 87 5.43 -15.00 -15.36
N ALA A 88 6.13 -15.82 -16.14
CA ALA A 88 7.29 -16.58 -15.70
C ALA A 88 8.40 -15.70 -15.07
N ALA A 89 8.53 -14.43 -15.48
CA ALA A 89 9.51 -13.50 -14.94
C ALA A 89 9.27 -13.14 -13.45
N LEU A 90 8.06 -13.39 -12.95
CA LEU A 90 7.70 -13.14 -11.54
C LEU A 90 7.95 -14.36 -10.63
N ASN A 91 8.21 -15.53 -11.20
CA ASN A 91 8.48 -16.76 -10.49
C ASN A 91 9.97 -16.93 -10.19
N GLY A 92 10.30 -17.65 -9.11
CA GLY A 92 11.68 -17.98 -8.77
C GLY A 92 12.57 -16.80 -8.39
N THR A 93 11.99 -15.61 -8.20
CA THR A 93 12.70 -14.37 -7.85
C THR A 93 13.12 -14.32 -6.37
N GLY A 94 12.66 -15.26 -5.55
CA GLY A 94 12.80 -15.24 -4.09
C GLY A 94 11.94 -14.17 -3.39
N LYS A 95 11.09 -13.44 -4.15
CA LYS A 95 10.19 -12.43 -3.58
C LYS A 95 8.86 -13.09 -3.22
N LYS A 96 8.36 -12.78 -2.02
CA LYS A 96 7.14 -13.33 -1.44
C LYS A 96 6.30 -12.20 -0.89
N ILE A 97 4.99 -12.22 -1.15
CA ILE A 97 4.07 -11.17 -0.68
C ILE A 97 3.70 -11.42 0.77
N ARG A 98 3.24 -12.64 1.11
CA ARG A 98 2.76 -13.00 2.45
C ARG A 98 3.76 -12.66 3.54
N SER A 99 5.05 -12.92 3.32
CA SER A 99 6.12 -12.62 4.29
C SER A 99 6.40 -11.12 4.47
N LYS A 100 5.82 -10.26 3.63
CA LYS A 100 5.88 -8.81 3.70
C LYS A 100 4.53 -8.18 4.07
N THR A 101 3.52 -8.99 4.29
CA THR A 101 2.19 -8.56 4.70
C THR A 101 2.11 -8.55 6.22
N SER A 102 1.74 -7.43 6.82
CA SER A 102 1.71 -7.24 8.29
C SER A 102 3.03 -7.64 8.95
N ALA A 103 4.13 -7.13 8.41
CA ALA A 103 5.50 -7.50 8.76
C ALA A 103 6.40 -6.26 8.94
N GLY A 104 5.86 -5.22 9.57
CA GLY A 104 6.62 -4.05 10.02
C GLY A 104 7.65 -4.42 11.08
N CYS A 105 8.36 -3.42 11.61
CA CYS A 105 9.40 -3.62 12.63
C CYS A 105 8.88 -4.19 13.96
N ALA A 106 7.65 -3.87 14.32
CA ALA A 106 6.96 -4.62 15.35
C ALA A 106 6.72 -6.06 14.85
N ALA A 107 6.67 -7.00 15.76
CA ALA A 107 6.44 -8.42 15.41
C ALA A 107 5.24 -8.54 14.47
N GLY A 108 5.44 -9.20 13.34
CA GLY A 108 4.40 -9.40 12.32
C GLY A 108 3.17 -10.09 12.92
N ASN A 109 1.99 -9.71 12.42
CA ASN A 109 0.73 -10.27 12.91
C ASN A 109 0.27 -11.43 12.01
N SER A 110 0.55 -12.66 12.45
CA SER A 110 0.15 -13.88 11.74
C SER A 110 -1.37 -14.02 11.57
N ALA A 111 -2.17 -13.48 12.51
CA ALA A 111 -3.62 -13.47 12.39
C ALA A 111 -4.10 -12.58 11.22
N THR A 112 -3.43 -11.45 10.97
CA THR A 112 -3.73 -10.62 9.80
C THR A 112 -3.31 -11.31 8.50
N GLN A 113 -2.17 -12.03 8.49
CA GLN A 113 -1.78 -12.83 7.33
C GLN A 113 -2.82 -13.93 7.04
N ALA A 114 -3.32 -14.61 8.07
CA ALA A 114 -4.37 -15.62 7.95
C ALA A 114 -5.67 -15.05 7.37
N GLN A 115 -6.03 -13.80 7.64
CA GLN A 115 -7.20 -13.16 7.02
C GLN A 115 -7.08 -13.08 5.49
N PHE A 116 -5.89 -12.97 4.92
CA PHE A 116 -5.67 -13.04 3.48
C PHE A 116 -5.75 -14.47 2.96
N ASP A 117 -5.19 -15.43 3.71
CA ASP A 117 -5.30 -16.86 3.38
C ASP A 117 -6.80 -17.27 3.37
N ASP A 118 -7.58 -16.85 4.37
CA ASP A 118 -9.02 -17.11 4.47
C ASP A 118 -9.82 -16.52 3.29
N GLN A 119 -9.44 -15.35 2.78
CA GLN A 119 -10.08 -14.75 1.59
C GLN A 119 -9.80 -15.58 0.33
N ILE A 120 -8.59 -16.11 0.15
CA ILE A 120 -8.25 -17.02 -0.95
C ILE A 120 -9.11 -18.28 -0.87
N ALA A 121 -9.17 -18.91 0.30
CA ALA A 121 -9.96 -20.10 0.55
C ALA A 121 -11.47 -19.85 0.28
N ASP A 122 -12.02 -18.72 0.75
CA ASP A 122 -13.42 -18.32 0.53
C ASP A 122 -13.74 -18.13 -0.95
N PHE A 123 -12.86 -17.45 -1.71
CA PHE A 123 -13.03 -17.27 -3.15
C PHE A 123 -13.15 -18.62 -3.87
N VAL A 124 -12.22 -19.53 -3.62
CA VAL A 124 -12.16 -20.83 -4.31
C VAL A 124 -13.30 -21.74 -3.87
N ALA A 125 -13.62 -21.78 -2.57
CA ALA A 125 -14.64 -22.68 -2.04
C ALA A 125 -16.06 -22.21 -2.32
N ASN A 126 -16.33 -20.92 -2.34
CA ASN A 126 -17.68 -20.38 -2.37
C ASN A 126 -17.99 -19.57 -3.65
N VAL A 127 -17.09 -18.68 -4.12
CA VAL A 127 -17.39 -17.82 -5.26
C VAL A 127 -17.22 -18.57 -6.59
N VAL A 128 -16.14 -19.34 -6.75
CA VAL A 128 -15.83 -20.07 -7.98
C VAL A 128 -16.95 -21.07 -8.35
N PRO A 129 -17.47 -21.95 -7.45
CA PRO A 129 -18.55 -22.87 -7.79
C PRO A 129 -19.85 -22.16 -8.17
N ALA A 130 -20.09 -20.98 -7.65
CA ALA A 130 -21.31 -20.19 -7.86
C ALA A 130 -21.17 -19.13 -8.98
N TRP A 131 -20.11 -19.16 -9.77
CA TRP A 131 -19.75 -18.10 -10.74
C TRP A 131 -20.86 -17.72 -11.71
N THR A 132 -21.73 -18.65 -12.07
CA THR A 132 -22.85 -18.44 -13.00
C THR A 132 -24.21 -18.35 -12.31
N ALA A 133 -24.26 -18.56 -11.01
CA ALA A 133 -25.49 -18.45 -10.22
C ALA A 133 -25.75 -16.98 -9.83
N ASP A 134 -27.02 -16.62 -9.63
CA ASP A 134 -27.38 -15.30 -9.10
C ASP A 134 -27.10 -15.23 -7.60
N ALA A 135 -26.49 -14.14 -7.15
CA ALA A 135 -26.21 -13.88 -5.74
C ALA A 135 -27.45 -13.37 -5.00
N SER A 136 -27.58 -13.78 -3.74
CA SER A 136 -28.55 -13.23 -2.80
C SER A 136 -28.03 -13.37 -1.36
N SER A 137 -28.76 -12.83 -0.38
CA SER A 137 -28.33 -12.93 1.02
C SER A 137 -28.08 -14.38 1.43
N GLY A 138 -26.86 -14.69 1.85
CA GLY A 138 -26.40 -16.04 2.21
C GLY A 138 -26.05 -16.94 1.02
N VAL A 139 -26.23 -16.50 -0.23
CA VAL A 139 -25.96 -17.28 -1.44
C VAL A 139 -24.89 -16.58 -2.29
N PRO A 140 -23.72 -17.18 -2.49
CA PRO A 140 -22.69 -16.61 -3.36
C PRO A 140 -23.11 -16.65 -4.82
N GLY A 141 -22.50 -15.78 -5.66
CA GLY A 141 -22.78 -15.76 -7.08
C GLY A 141 -22.53 -14.41 -7.73
N LYS A 142 -23.18 -14.23 -8.87
CA LYS A 142 -23.13 -13.01 -9.67
C LYS A 142 -24.20 -12.04 -9.20
N LEU A 143 -23.81 -10.82 -8.86
CA LEU A 143 -24.70 -9.71 -8.55
C LEU A 143 -24.61 -8.67 -9.67
N THR A 144 -25.76 -8.30 -10.24
CA THR A 144 -25.84 -7.41 -11.40
C THR A 144 -26.87 -6.31 -11.17
N ASP A 145 -26.51 -5.09 -11.55
CA ASP A 145 -27.42 -3.96 -11.67
C ASP A 145 -27.24 -3.26 -13.02
N ALA A 146 -27.84 -2.09 -13.22
CA ALA A 146 -27.76 -1.34 -14.47
C ALA A 146 -26.35 -0.84 -14.83
N THR A 147 -25.44 -0.77 -13.86
CA THR A 147 -24.13 -0.16 -13.98
C THR A 147 -22.98 -1.16 -13.94
N ARG A 148 -23.17 -2.29 -13.23
CA ARG A 148 -22.09 -3.23 -12.92
C ARG A 148 -22.57 -4.67 -12.76
N SER A 149 -21.62 -5.57 -12.96
CA SER A 149 -21.75 -6.99 -12.65
C SER A 149 -20.50 -7.43 -11.89
N ILE A 150 -20.69 -8.02 -10.71
CA ILE A 150 -19.62 -8.50 -9.81
C ILE A 150 -19.90 -9.93 -9.37
N HIS A 151 -18.88 -10.60 -8.82
CA HIS A 151 -19.03 -11.91 -8.19
C HIS A 151 -18.75 -11.80 -6.70
N VAL A 152 -19.67 -12.24 -5.87
CA VAL A 152 -19.61 -12.08 -4.41
C VAL A 152 -19.77 -13.41 -3.69
N ASN A 153 -19.22 -13.50 -2.47
CA ASN A 153 -19.55 -14.59 -1.55
C ASN A 153 -20.96 -14.42 -0.95
N GLY A 154 -21.41 -15.35 -0.12
CA GLY A 154 -22.74 -15.29 0.51
C GLY A 154 -22.96 -14.08 1.41
N MET A 155 -21.90 -13.44 1.88
CA MET A 155 -21.94 -12.20 2.68
C MET A 155 -21.93 -10.93 1.83
N GLY A 156 -21.83 -11.04 0.51
CA GLY A 156 -21.81 -9.93 -0.42
C GLY A 156 -20.41 -9.33 -0.69
N HIS A 157 -19.35 -9.98 -0.21
CA HIS A 157 -17.97 -9.50 -0.42
C HIS A 157 -17.47 -9.90 -1.81
N GLU A 158 -16.99 -8.93 -2.57
CA GLU A 158 -16.21 -9.12 -3.81
C GLU A 158 -14.74 -9.33 -3.40
N ILE A 159 -14.31 -10.59 -3.38
CA ILE A 159 -13.09 -11.02 -2.69
C ILE A 159 -11.81 -10.41 -3.29
N ASP A 160 -11.71 -10.29 -4.60
CA ASP A 160 -10.57 -9.64 -5.24
C ASP A 160 -10.40 -8.19 -4.76
N GLN A 161 -11.49 -7.47 -4.51
CA GLN A 161 -11.46 -6.10 -4.02
C GLN A 161 -11.06 -6.05 -2.54
N THR A 162 -11.69 -6.88 -1.68
CA THR A 162 -11.33 -6.91 -0.26
C THR A 162 -9.87 -7.29 -0.06
N PHE A 163 -9.36 -8.25 -0.84
CA PHE A 163 -7.99 -8.73 -0.81
C PHE A 163 -6.99 -7.63 -1.22
N ILE A 164 -7.12 -7.10 -2.45
CA ILE A 164 -6.12 -6.16 -2.96
C ILE A 164 -6.10 -4.84 -2.21
N LYS A 165 -7.25 -4.32 -1.74
CA LYS A 165 -7.32 -3.09 -0.95
C LYS A 165 -6.77 -3.29 0.46
N GLY A 166 -7.00 -4.47 1.05
CA GLY A 166 -6.34 -4.87 2.30
C GLY A 166 -4.81 -4.98 2.15
N LEU A 167 -4.35 -5.52 1.02
CA LEU A 167 -2.92 -5.67 0.72
C LEU A 167 -2.21 -4.32 0.49
N ILE A 168 -2.92 -3.30 0.01
CA ILE A 168 -2.38 -1.93 -0.09
C ILE A 168 -1.90 -1.43 1.28
N GLY A 169 -2.71 -1.63 2.34
CA GLY A 169 -2.27 -1.33 3.70
C GLY A 169 -1.29 -2.35 4.24
N GLY A 170 -1.67 -3.63 4.19
CA GLY A 170 -0.93 -4.72 4.81
C GLY A 170 0.46 -4.98 4.25
N MET A 171 0.71 -4.65 2.98
CA MET A 171 2.03 -4.77 2.37
C MET A 171 2.61 -3.40 2.01
N CYS A 172 1.95 -2.60 1.16
CA CYS A 172 2.59 -1.40 0.64
C CYS A 172 2.79 -0.36 1.75
N LEU A 173 1.72 0.07 2.42
CA LEU A 173 1.83 1.08 3.47
C LEU A 173 2.67 0.58 4.64
N ASP A 174 2.38 -0.62 5.16
CA ASP A 174 3.08 -1.20 6.32
C ASP A 174 4.60 -1.29 6.09
N GLN A 175 5.02 -1.77 4.93
CA GLN A 175 6.44 -1.84 4.61
C GLN A 175 7.08 -0.46 4.46
N ILE A 176 6.37 0.55 3.94
CA ILE A 176 6.92 1.91 3.87
C ILE A 176 7.03 2.50 5.27
N VAL A 177 5.88 2.69 5.97
CA VAL A 177 5.80 3.55 7.16
C VAL A 177 6.12 2.85 8.48
N ASN A 178 5.96 1.51 8.56
CA ASN A 178 6.21 0.72 9.77
C ASN A 178 7.44 -0.19 9.67
N ASN A 179 8.15 -0.17 8.53
CA ASN A 179 9.37 -0.96 8.33
C ASN A 179 10.50 -0.11 7.78
N TYR A 180 10.55 0.14 6.46
CA TYR A 180 11.75 0.60 5.77
C TYR A 180 12.23 1.99 6.17
N ILE A 181 11.33 2.95 6.48
CA ILE A 181 11.73 4.29 6.95
C ILE A 181 11.78 4.41 8.48
N GLN A 182 11.63 3.30 9.21
CA GLN A 182 11.69 3.27 10.66
C GLN A 182 13.13 3.17 11.18
N PRO A 183 13.42 3.72 12.38
CA PRO A 183 14.73 3.60 13.01
C PRO A 183 15.21 2.15 13.16
N CYS A 184 14.29 1.19 13.40
CA CYS A 184 14.60 -0.23 13.48
C CYS A 184 15.20 -0.80 12.18
N GLN A 185 14.98 -0.15 11.04
CA GLN A 185 15.65 -0.46 9.77
C GLN A 185 16.75 0.54 9.46
N MET A 186 16.48 1.84 9.58
CA MET A 186 17.43 2.89 9.21
C MET A 186 18.70 2.85 10.05
N ASP A 187 18.56 2.64 11.36
CA ASP A 187 19.66 2.70 12.34
C ASP A 187 20.05 1.32 12.90
N SER A 188 19.62 0.21 12.26
CA SER A 188 19.88 -1.15 12.73
C SER A 188 21.36 -1.54 12.59
N GLY A 189 21.92 -2.09 13.65
CA GLY A 189 23.32 -2.57 13.66
C GLY A 189 24.30 -1.43 13.37
N THR A 190 25.18 -1.62 12.38
CA THR A 190 26.20 -0.64 11.97
C THR A 190 25.73 0.30 10.84
N ARG A 191 24.46 0.19 10.42
CA ARG A 191 23.98 0.84 9.19
C ARG A 191 24.16 2.35 9.18
N ARG A 192 23.97 3.02 10.34
CA ARG A 192 24.19 4.45 10.46
C ARG A 192 25.68 4.81 10.36
N ASP A 193 26.52 4.08 11.06
CA ASP A 193 27.98 4.26 11.02
C ASP A 193 28.53 3.94 9.63
N ASP A 194 28.07 2.85 9.01
CA ASP A 194 28.48 2.46 7.65
C ASP A 194 28.09 3.56 6.64
N ASN A 195 26.89 4.12 6.76
CA ASN A 195 26.45 5.22 5.87
C ASN A 195 27.31 6.48 6.09
N THR A 196 27.56 6.85 7.33
CA THR A 196 28.40 8.02 7.70
C THR A 196 29.83 7.88 7.16
N ASN A 197 30.37 6.66 7.18
CA ASN A 197 31.74 6.36 6.70
C ASN A 197 31.78 5.99 5.21
N GLY A 198 30.65 6.06 4.48
CA GLY A 198 30.58 5.74 3.05
C GLY A 198 30.84 4.27 2.72
N ILE A 199 30.59 3.34 3.68
CA ILE A 199 30.79 1.90 3.49
C ILE A 199 29.63 1.36 2.66
N LEU A 200 29.93 0.87 1.47
CA LEU A 200 28.95 0.33 0.53
C LEU A 200 28.56 -1.11 0.87
N SER A 201 27.32 -1.47 0.57
CA SER A 201 26.88 -2.87 0.60
C SER A 201 27.73 -3.71 -0.36
N SER A 202 28.05 -4.95 0.04
CA SER A 202 28.94 -5.82 -0.73
C SER A 202 28.48 -5.99 -2.19
N GLY A 203 29.35 -5.64 -3.14
CA GLY A 203 29.09 -5.72 -4.57
C GLY A 203 28.06 -4.71 -5.09
N LYS A 204 27.78 -3.64 -4.32
CA LYS A 204 26.83 -2.58 -4.69
C LYS A 204 27.53 -1.22 -4.70
N ASN A 205 26.86 -0.23 -5.31
CA ASN A 205 27.33 1.16 -5.33
C ASN A 205 26.48 2.08 -4.41
N TYR A 206 25.78 1.49 -3.44
CA TYR A 206 24.97 2.18 -2.44
C TYR A 206 25.29 1.65 -1.03
N THR A 207 25.01 2.44 0.00
CA THR A 207 25.03 1.99 1.39
C THR A 207 23.74 1.23 1.72
N ASP A 208 23.75 0.40 2.77
CA ASP A 208 22.53 -0.33 3.15
C ASP A 208 21.41 0.61 3.59
N MET A 209 21.72 1.76 4.22
CA MET A 209 20.71 2.77 4.58
C MET A 209 20.07 3.40 3.33
N GLU A 210 20.87 3.78 2.35
CA GLU A 210 20.39 4.27 1.05
C GLU A 210 19.39 3.28 0.43
N HIS A 211 19.76 2.00 0.44
CA HIS A 211 18.91 0.95 -0.13
C HIS A 211 17.59 0.76 0.63
N LYS A 212 17.59 0.84 1.97
CA LYS A 212 16.34 0.75 2.75
C LYS A 212 15.36 1.87 2.40
N TRP A 213 15.85 3.08 2.25
CA TRP A 213 14.99 4.19 1.82
C TRP A 213 14.45 4.00 0.39
N ASP A 214 15.29 3.51 -0.53
CA ASP A 214 14.88 3.17 -1.89
C ASP A 214 13.85 2.03 -1.92
N GLU A 215 13.94 1.05 -0.99
CA GLU A 215 12.94 -0.01 -0.85
C GLU A 215 11.58 0.56 -0.44
N ALA A 216 11.53 1.58 0.44
CA ALA A 216 10.29 2.28 0.76
C ALA A 216 9.72 3.02 -0.47
N PHE A 217 10.54 3.77 -1.19
CA PHE A 217 10.15 4.42 -2.44
C PHE A 217 9.58 3.43 -3.45
N GLY A 218 10.20 2.25 -3.57
CA GLY A 218 9.79 1.20 -4.48
C GLY A 218 8.41 0.60 -4.18
N TYR A 219 7.97 0.54 -2.93
CA TYR A 219 6.62 0.07 -2.60
C TYR A 219 5.52 1.06 -3.01
N LEU A 220 5.85 2.33 -3.19
CA LEU A 220 4.90 3.32 -3.74
C LEU A 220 5.01 3.41 -5.27
N TYR A 221 6.22 3.61 -5.80
CA TYR A 221 6.46 4.01 -7.19
C TYR A 221 7.05 2.91 -8.07
N GLY A 222 7.25 1.71 -7.55
CA GLY A 222 7.98 0.65 -8.24
C GLY A 222 7.35 0.11 -9.52
N GLN A 223 6.08 0.43 -9.80
CA GLN A 223 5.39 0.09 -11.05
C GLN A 223 5.38 1.24 -12.07
N VAL A 224 5.95 2.40 -11.73
CA VAL A 224 6.02 3.53 -12.65
C VAL A 224 7.26 3.38 -13.53
N ASP A 225 7.04 3.44 -14.84
CA ASP A 225 8.14 3.46 -15.80
C ASP A 225 9.02 4.69 -15.59
N ASN A 226 10.35 4.48 -15.57
CA ASN A 226 11.32 5.55 -15.35
C ASN A 226 11.12 6.34 -14.05
N ALA A 227 10.59 5.71 -12.98
CA ALA A 227 10.30 6.35 -11.70
C ALA A 227 11.45 7.17 -11.13
N LYS A 228 12.71 6.79 -11.43
CA LYS A 228 13.93 7.48 -10.95
C LYS A 228 14.14 8.85 -11.62
N THR A 229 13.77 8.97 -12.88
CA THR A 229 14.05 10.15 -13.73
C THR A 229 12.82 10.98 -14.04
N THR A 230 11.66 10.57 -13.52
CA THR A 230 10.36 11.25 -13.70
C THR A 230 10.04 12.10 -12.47
N ASP A 231 9.53 13.31 -12.70
CA ASP A 231 8.91 14.09 -11.62
C ASP A 231 7.52 13.52 -11.28
N LEU A 232 7.46 12.74 -10.21
CA LEU A 232 6.26 12.05 -9.74
C LEU A 232 5.35 12.94 -8.86
N SER A 233 5.69 14.23 -8.70
CA SER A 233 4.79 15.21 -8.09
C SER A 233 3.71 15.69 -9.05
N THR A 234 3.95 15.58 -10.34
CA THR A 234 3.07 16.07 -11.42
C THR A 234 2.72 14.99 -12.43
N ASN A 235 3.60 14.01 -12.64
CA ASN A 235 3.33 12.88 -13.54
C ASN A 235 2.70 11.72 -12.75
N LEU A 236 1.37 11.73 -12.67
CA LEU A 236 0.57 10.84 -11.84
C LEU A 236 -0.05 9.67 -12.62
N SER A 237 0.54 9.28 -13.73
CA SER A 237 0.09 8.11 -14.49
C SER A 237 0.39 6.81 -13.73
N SER A 238 -0.63 6.05 -13.38
CA SER A 238 -0.51 4.76 -12.68
C SER A 238 -1.15 3.64 -13.50
N THR A 239 -0.39 2.57 -13.72
CA THR A 239 -0.86 1.35 -14.40
C THR A 239 -1.20 0.21 -13.44
N GLY A 240 -0.74 0.27 -12.18
CA GLY A 240 -0.94 -0.76 -11.17
C GLY A 240 -2.26 -0.65 -10.42
N THR A 241 -2.51 -1.62 -9.52
CA THR A 241 -3.70 -1.69 -8.66
C THR A 241 -3.43 -1.26 -7.22
N THR A 242 -2.17 -0.88 -6.90
CA THR A 242 -1.65 -0.68 -5.55
C THR A 242 -1.68 0.78 -5.09
N LEU A 243 -0.93 1.14 -4.05
CA LEU A 243 -1.03 2.40 -3.31
C LEU A 243 -0.89 3.66 -4.20
N PHE A 244 0.00 3.65 -5.21
CA PHE A 244 0.20 4.81 -6.08
C PHE A 244 -1.06 5.19 -6.86
N LYS A 245 -1.84 4.21 -7.34
CA LYS A 245 -3.14 4.46 -7.98
C LYS A 245 -4.09 5.29 -7.10
N TYR A 246 -4.06 5.05 -5.80
CA TYR A 246 -4.95 5.74 -4.86
C TYR A 246 -4.40 7.10 -4.45
N LEU A 247 -3.08 7.25 -4.36
CA LEU A 247 -2.44 8.55 -4.23
C LEU A 247 -2.85 9.48 -5.39
N THR A 248 -2.85 8.98 -6.64
CA THR A 248 -3.26 9.80 -7.79
C THR A 248 -4.73 10.23 -7.71
N LYS A 249 -5.60 9.37 -7.19
CA LYS A 249 -7.01 9.72 -7.00
C LYS A 249 -7.19 10.80 -5.92
N ILE A 250 -6.45 10.70 -4.81
CA ILE A 250 -6.52 11.69 -3.72
C ILE A 250 -5.96 13.03 -4.16
N GLU A 251 -4.85 13.06 -4.91
CA GLU A 251 -4.31 14.28 -5.51
C GLU A 251 -5.35 15.00 -6.39
N GLY A 252 -6.14 14.24 -7.14
CA GLY A 252 -7.15 14.79 -8.04
C GLY A 252 -8.46 15.23 -7.36
N SER A 253 -8.66 14.94 -6.07
CA SER A 253 -9.96 15.15 -5.42
C SER A 253 -9.88 15.66 -3.98
N ASN A 254 -9.37 14.84 -3.05
CA ASN A 254 -9.53 15.07 -1.60
C ASN A 254 -8.46 15.99 -1.01
N ASP A 255 -7.22 15.89 -1.48
CA ASP A 255 -6.07 16.63 -0.93
C ASP A 255 -5.05 17.00 -2.03
N PRO A 256 -5.36 18.00 -2.89
CA PRO A 256 -4.43 18.48 -3.90
C PRO A 256 -3.08 18.93 -3.32
N GLY A 257 -2.00 18.47 -3.92
CA GLY A 257 -0.62 18.70 -3.45
C GLY A 257 -0.07 17.58 -2.55
N ILE A 258 -0.85 16.55 -2.20
CA ILE A 258 -0.37 15.42 -1.40
C ILE A 258 0.73 14.64 -2.14
N ALA A 259 0.61 14.44 -3.44
CA ALA A 259 1.61 13.75 -4.25
C ALA A 259 2.95 14.50 -4.23
N LYS A 260 2.91 15.83 -4.31
CA LYS A 260 4.11 16.66 -4.21
C LYS A 260 4.75 16.56 -2.83
N ARG A 261 3.97 16.65 -1.76
CA ARG A 261 4.50 16.53 -0.39
C ARG A 261 5.19 15.18 -0.16
N ILE A 262 4.61 14.09 -0.65
CA ILE A 262 5.17 12.74 -0.55
C ILE A 262 6.44 12.61 -1.40
N PHE A 263 6.41 13.05 -2.65
CA PHE A 263 7.56 12.92 -3.55
C PHE A 263 8.75 13.76 -3.10
N ASP A 264 8.50 15.00 -2.65
CA ASP A 264 9.55 15.88 -2.10
C ASP A 264 10.14 15.30 -0.82
N ALA A 265 9.33 14.72 0.07
CA ALA A 265 9.82 14.07 1.27
C ALA A 265 10.69 12.84 0.95
N PHE A 266 10.33 12.02 -0.04
CA PHE A 266 11.19 10.92 -0.49
C PHE A 266 12.54 11.42 -1.03
N LYS A 267 12.54 12.46 -1.86
CA LYS A 267 13.77 13.03 -2.44
C LYS A 267 14.66 13.65 -1.37
N LEU A 268 14.09 14.48 -0.51
CA LEU A 268 14.85 15.19 0.52
C LEU A 268 15.39 14.23 1.58
N GLY A 269 14.61 13.24 2.01
CA GLY A 269 15.08 12.21 2.94
C GLY A 269 16.19 11.35 2.37
N ARG A 270 16.15 11.01 1.08
CA ARG A 270 17.23 10.28 0.41
C ARG A 270 18.49 11.14 0.25
N ALA A 271 18.33 12.43 -0.06
CA ALA A 271 19.44 13.39 -0.10
C ALA A 271 20.07 13.57 1.30
N ALA A 272 19.25 13.62 2.34
CA ALA A 272 19.69 13.70 3.73
C ALA A 272 20.54 12.49 4.15
N ILE A 273 20.17 11.27 3.70
CA ILE A 273 20.99 10.07 3.93
C ILE A 273 22.35 10.20 3.27
N VAL A 274 22.42 10.68 2.02
CA VAL A 274 23.69 10.92 1.32
C VAL A 274 24.57 11.96 2.04
N ALA A 275 23.95 13.00 2.60
CA ALA A 275 24.61 14.07 3.32
C ALA A 275 24.95 13.72 4.78
N GLY A 276 24.49 12.59 5.33
CA GLY A 276 24.63 12.25 6.74
C GLY A 276 23.75 13.10 7.67
N ALA A 277 22.77 13.85 7.13
CA ALA A 277 21.86 14.74 7.87
C ALA A 277 20.64 13.95 8.37
N TYR A 278 20.84 13.14 9.41
CA TYR A 278 19.83 12.17 9.87
C TYR A 278 18.59 12.80 10.47
N ASP A 279 18.69 13.98 11.07
CA ASP A 279 17.54 14.71 11.60
C ASP A 279 16.60 15.16 10.47
N VAL A 280 17.17 15.59 9.33
CA VAL A 280 16.41 15.90 8.12
C VAL A 280 15.75 14.66 7.56
N ARG A 281 16.47 13.51 7.50
CA ARG A 281 15.93 12.21 7.11
C ARG A 281 14.70 11.85 7.94
N ASP A 282 14.81 11.94 9.27
CA ASP A 282 13.74 11.55 10.20
C ASP A 282 12.52 12.47 10.11
N ALA A 283 12.74 13.78 9.91
CA ALA A 283 11.66 14.72 9.63
C ALA A 283 10.91 14.35 8.33
N GLN A 284 11.63 13.95 7.27
CA GLN A 284 10.98 13.51 6.03
C GLN A 284 10.26 12.16 6.21
N ALA A 285 10.81 11.23 6.98
CA ALA A 285 10.15 9.98 7.34
C ALA A 285 8.80 10.24 8.02
N ASN A 286 8.73 11.18 8.96
CA ASN A 286 7.48 11.55 9.64
C ASN A 286 6.45 12.18 8.69
N ILE A 287 6.88 13.01 7.73
CA ILE A 287 5.99 13.50 6.67
C ILE A 287 5.41 12.34 5.87
N LEU A 288 6.23 11.39 5.44
CA LEU A 288 5.80 10.21 4.69
C LEU A 288 4.79 9.36 5.48
N LYS A 289 5.06 9.10 6.77
CA LYS A 289 4.16 8.35 7.66
C LYS A 289 2.76 8.95 7.66
N ILE A 290 2.66 10.26 7.90
CA ILE A 290 1.39 10.99 7.98
C ILE A 290 0.70 11.05 6.61
N GLN A 291 1.42 11.50 5.57
CA GLN A 291 0.79 11.76 4.27
C GLN A 291 0.32 10.47 3.58
N LEU A 292 1.10 9.38 3.65
CA LEU A 292 0.69 8.09 3.08
C LEU A 292 -0.46 7.46 3.86
N SER A 293 -0.49 7.63 5.18
CA SER A 293 -1.63 7.18 6.00
C SER A 293 -2.93 7.90 5.63
N LYS A 294 -2.88 9.20 5.32
CA LYS A 294 -4.05 9.96 4.88
C LYS A 294 -4.66 9.41 3.58
N VAL A 295 -3.86 8.84 2.67
CA VAL A 295 -4.40 8.18 1.47
C VAL A 295 -5.37 7.06 1.84
N ILE A 296 -5.02 6.25 2.86
CA ILE A 296 -5.89 5.17 3.36
C ILE A 296 -7.15 5.75 4.00
N GLY A 297 -7.01 6.79 4.82
CA GLY A 297 -8.15 7.45 5.49
C GLY A 297 -9.15 8.01 4.48
N TYR A 298 -8.70 8.82 3.53
CA TYR A 298 -9.55 9.37 2.47
C TYR A 298 -10.27 8.27 1.69
N LYS A 299 -9.55 7.22 1.28
CA LYS A 299 -10.18 6.13 0.50
C LYS A 299 -11.17 5.31 1.32
N SER A 300 -10.91 5.11 2.62
CA SER A 300 -11.90 4.50 3.53
C SER A 300 -13.20 5.31 3.54
N VAL A 301 -13.11 6.62 3.69
CA VAL A 301 -14.26 7.53 3.70
C VAL A 301 -14.98 7.51 2.34
N ASP A 302 -14.26 7.72 1.23
CA ASP A 302 -14.84 7.76 -0.12
C ASP A 302 -15.68 6.53 -0.44
N TYR A 303 -15.20 5.35 -0.06
CA TYR A 303 -15.90 4.09 -0.37
C TYR A 303 -17.09 3.82 0.55
N LEU A 304 -17.05 4.22 1.82
CA LEU A 304 -18.21 4.14 2.70
C LEU A 304 -19.31 5.11 2.26
N GLU A 305 -18.97 6.35 1.95
CA GLU A 305 -19.90 7.36 1.43
C GLU A 305 -20.42 6.94 0.03
N GLY A 306 -19.54 6.39 -0.81
CA GLY A 306 -19.88 5.86 -2.13
C GLY A 306 -20.88 4.72 -2.08
N TYR A 307 -20.72 3.77 -1.15
CA TYR A 307 -21.72 2.71 -0.92
C TYR A 307 -23.09 3.28 -0.59
N MET A 308 -23.17 4.19 0.39
CA MET A 308 -24.46 4.77 0.80
C MET A 308 -25.17 5.48 -0.36
N SER A 309 -24.41 6.24 -1.16
CA SER A 309 -24.93 6.94 -2.34
C SER A 309 -25.46 5.99 -3.41
N LYS A 310 -24.70 4.92 -3.72
CA LYS A 310 -25.07 3.93 -4.75
C LYS A 310 -26.25 3.08 -4.32
N MET A 311 -26.34 2.69 -3.05
CA MET A 311 -27.51 2.00 -2.51
C MET A 311 -28.77 2.87 -2.60
N SER A 312 -28.66 4.15 -2.28
CA SER A 312 -29.78 5.11 -2.43
C SER A 312 -30.23 5.28 -3.88
N ALA A 313 -29.33 5.09 -4.84
CA ALA A 313 -29.64 5.10 -6.28
C ALA A 313 -30.19 3.78 -6.82
N GLY A 314 -30.28 2.72 -6.01
CA GLY A 314 -30.73 1.39 -6.40
C GLY A 314 -29.68 0.54 -7.13
N ASN A 315 -28.42 0.96 -7.15
CA ASN A 315 -27.31 0.28 -7.82
C ASN A 315 -26.59 -0.66 -6.84
N THR A 316 -27.21 -1.78 -6.52
CA THR A 316 -26.74 -2.70 -5.46
C THR A 316 -25.38 -3.34 -5.79
N ALA A 317 -25.15 -3.77 -7.03
CA ALA A 317 -23.88 -4.39 -7.42
C ALA A 317 -22.73 -3.37 -7.36
N ASP A 318 -22.96 -2.14 -7.84
CA ASP A 318 -21.96 -1.08 -7.77
C ASP A 318 -21.71 -0.61 -6.31
N ALA A 319 -22.74 -0.65 -5.47
CA ALA A 319 -22.58 -0.37 -4.04
C ALA A 319 -21.75 -1.44 -3.34
N PHE A 320 -22.01 -2.73 -3.58
CA PHE A 320 -21.28 -3.83 -2.97
C PHE A 320 -19.80 -3.84 -3.46
N HIS A 321 -19.56 -3.50 -4.72
CA HIS A 321 -18.21 -3.23 -5.19
C HIS A 321 -17.52 -2.14 -4.37
N ALA A 322 -18.16 -0.98 -4.23
CA ALA A 322 -17.59 0.11 -3.44
C ALA A 322 -17.35 -0.30 -1.98
N LEU A 323 -18.28 -1.04 -1.36
CA LEU A 323 -18.10 -1.48 0.03
C LEU A 323 -17.01 -2.55 0.17
N SER A 324 -16.79 -3.40 -0.86
CA SER A 324 -15.67 -4.35 -0.89
C SER A 324 -14.33 -3.65 -0.96
N GLU A 325 -14.21 -2.60 -1.78
CA GLU A 325 -13.03 -1.72 -1.76
C GLU A 325 -12.88 -1.04 -0.39
N GLY A 326 -13.98 -0.52 0.18
CA GLY A 326 -14.04 0.08 1.52
C GLY A 326 -13.60 -0.87 2.62
N TYR A 327 -14.04 -2.13 2.59
CA TYR A 327 -13.64 -3.18 3.54
C TYR A 327 -12.11 -3.34 3.59
N GLY A 328 -11.46 -3.44 2.43
CA GLY A 328 -10.00 -3.56 2.35
C GLY A 328 -9.29 -2.29 2.85
N PHE A 329 -9.82 -1.09 2.59
CA PHE A 329 -9.25 0.16 3.13
C PHE A 329 -9.50 0.30 4.63
N ILE A 330 -10.64 -0.12 5.19
CA ILE A 330 -10.86 -0.20 6.64
C ILE A 330 -9.86 -1.17 7.27
N MET A 331 -9.67 -2.37 6.69
CA MET A 331 -8.65 -3.32 7.13
C MET A 331 -7.25 -2.67 7.14
N SER A 332 -6.97 -1.79 6.19
CA SER A 332 -5.69 -1.10 6.03
C SER A 332 -5.42 -0.02 7.10
N LEU A 333 -6.44 0.47 7.81
CA LEU A 333 -6.28 1.53 8.84
C LEU A 333 -5.34 1.12 9.98
N GLN A 334 -5.26 -0.19 10.32
CA GLN A 334 -4.35 -0.69 11.37
C GLN A 334 -2.87 -0.52 11.04
N PHE A 335 -2.53 -0.28 9.75
CA PHE A 335 -1.17 -0.10 9.28
C PHE A 335 -0.78 1.37 9.11
N THR A 336 -1.70 2.30 9.40
CA THR A 336 -1.43 3.73 9.37
C THR A 336 -0.46 4.14 10.46
N ASN A 337 0.19 5.31 10.30
CA ASN A 337 1.15 5.85 11.26
C ASN A 337 0.93 7.36 11.40
N ASP A 338 0.85 7.84 12.64
CA ASP A 338 0.56 9.23 12.99
C ASP A 338 1.79 10.16 12.99
N GLY A 339 2.94 9.61 12.62
CA GLY A 339 4.24 10.29 12.67
C GLY A 339 4.99 10.11 14.01
N ASN A 340 4.33 9.59 15.05
CA ASN A 340 4.91 9.30 16.36
C ASN A 340 5.00 7.79 16.63
N ASP A 341 5.04 6.99 15.56
CA ASP A 341 5.15 5.54 15.59
C ASP A 341 3.95 4.80 16.21
N ALA A 342 2.78 5.46 16.23
CA ALA A 342 1.51 4.87 16.61
C ALA A 342 0.53 4.81 15.43
N PRO A 343 -0.30 3.74 15.31
CA PRO A 343 -1.34 3.72 14.31
C PRO A 343 -2.47 4.69 14.67
N TYR A 344 -3.08 5.33 13.67
CA TYR A 344 -4.32 6.10 13.89
C TYR A 344 -5.46 5.24 14.44
N PHE A 345 -5.48 3.95 14.06
CA PHE A 345 -6.45 2.95 14.52
C PHE A 345 -5.75 1.68 14.97
N THR A 346 -6.03 1.26 16.19
CA THR A 346 -5.56 -0.04 16.69
C THR A 346 -6.22 -1.18 15.93
N LYS A 347 -5.58 -2.36 15.93
CA LYS A 347 -6.17 -3.56 15.33
C LYS A 347 -7.57 -3.87 15.91
N ALA A 348 -7.76 -3.69 17.22
CA ALA A 348 -9.06 -3.94 17.86
C ALA A 348 -10.17 -2.99 17.36
N GLU A 349 -9.85 -1.72 17.13
CA GLU A 349 -10.80 -0.76 16.54
C GLU A 349 -11.14 -1.11 15.10
N VAL A 350 -10.14 -1.53 14.33
CA VAL A 350 -10.35 -2.00 12.95
C VAL A 350 -11.18 -3.29 12.93
N ASP A 351 -10.90 -4.27 13.78
CA ASP A 351 -11.69 -5.50 13.88
C ASP A 351 -13.15 -5.21 14.25
N ALA A 352 -13.40 -4.24 15.13
CA ALA A 352 -14.76 -3.81 15.47
C ALA A 352 -15.49 -3.16 14.27
N MET A 353 -14.78 -2.38 13.43
CA MET A 353 -15.34 -1.84 12.19
C MET A 353 -15.64 -2.96 11.18
N LEU A 354 -14.68 -3.88 10.95
CA LEU A 354 -14.85 -5.00 10.03
C LEU A 354 -15.98 -5.95 10.45
N SER A 355 -16.19 -6.14 11.74
CA SER A 355 -17.32 -6.91 12.27
C SER A 355 -18.68 -6.36 11.82
N LYS A 356 -18.81 -5.03 11.74
CA LYS A 356 -20.03 -4.36 11.23
C LYS A 356 -20.18 -4.47 9.71
N LEU A 357 -19.08 -4.75 9.00
CA LEU A 357 -19.02 -4.98 7.55
C LEU A 357 -19.01 -6.48 7.20
N SER A 358 -19.24 -7.37 8.15
CA SER A 358 -19.16 -8.81 7.93
C SER A 358 -20.23 -9.37 7.00
N ASN A 359 -21.37 -8.65 6.82
CA ASN A 359 -22.45 -9.04 5.93
C ASN A 359 -23.05 -7.79 5.25
N PHE A 360 -22.75 -7.60 3.97
CA PHE A 360 -23.19 -6.42 3.20
C PHE A 360 -24.70 -6.37 2.97
N TRP A 361 -25.37 -7.51 3.00
CA TRP A 361 -26.83 -7.56 2.86
C TRP A 361 -27.57 -6.92 4.04
N THR A 362 -26.89 -6.73 5.17
CA THR A 362 -27.49 -6.21 6.42
C THR A 362 -26.76 -5.00 6.99
N VAL A 363 -25.84 -4.41 6.23
CA VAL A 363 -25.06 -3.23 6.67
C VAL A 363 -26.01 -2.07 6.98
N ASN A 364 -25.74 -1.40 8.10
CA ASN A 364 -26.50 -0.25 8.57
C ASN A 364 -25.78 1.06 8.24
N ASN A 365 -26.49 1.98 7.57
CA ASN A 365 -25.94 3.29 7.20
C ASN A 365 -25.49 4.14 8.42
N SER A 366 -26.11 3.97 9.60
CA SER A 366 -25.68 4.68 10.82
C SER A 366 -24.29 4.22 11.29
N ASP A 367 -23.98 2.92 11.12
CA ASP A 367 -22.64 2.40 11.41
C ASP A 367 -21.60 2.97 10.45
N LEU A 368 -21.91 3.04 9.15
CA LEU A 368 -21.03 3.64 8.14
C LEU A 368 -20.77 5.12 8.41
N THR A 369 -21.81 5.88 8.73
CA THR A 369 -21.70 7.30 9.09
C THR A 369 -20.83 7.50 10.34
N SER A 370 -20.96 6.62 11.34
CA SER A 370 -20.12 6.64 12.54
C SER A 370 -18.66 6.35 12.20
N MET A 371 -18.38 5.35 11.35
CA MET A 371 -17.00 5.07 10.90
C MET A 371 -16.39 6.25 10.14
N VAL A 372 -17.13 6.84 9.19
CA VAL A 372 -16.70 8.04 8.45
C VAL A 372 -16.32 9.16 9.42
N SER A 373 -17.17 9.44 10.42
CA SER A 373 -16.92 10.49 11.40
C SER A 373 -15.66 10.21 12.25
N GLN A 374 -15.47 8.95 12.66
CA GLN A 374 -14.29 8.53 13.42
C GLN A 374 -13.01 8.68 12.59
N ILE A 375 -13.03 8.27 11.32
CA ILE A 375 -11.86 8.34 10.43
C ILE A 375 -11.50 9.80 10.19
N LYS A 376 -12.47 10.64 9.82
CA LYS A 376 -12.23 12.07 9.59
C LYS A 376 -11.66 12.75 10.84
N SER A 377 -12.20 12.46 12.00
CA SER A 377 -11.76 13.06 13.27
C SER A 377 -10.35 12.63 13.65
N LYS A 378 -10.05 11.31 13.67
CA LYS A 378 -8.75 10.78 14.10
C LYS A 378 -7.61 11.19 13.16
N MET A 379 -7.87 11.24 11.86
CA MET A 379 -6.85 11.50 10.84
C MET A 379 -6.79 12.96 10.39
N SER A 380 -7.69 13.81 10.90
CA SER A 380 -7.80 15.21 10.52
C SER A 380 -7.89 15.40 8.99
N ILE A 381 -8.89 14.75 8.39
CA ILE A 381 -9.16 14.74 6.94
C ILE A 381 -10.61 15.12 6.63
#